data_dbfc40bc416f5a3d3eb4fc14d9f55321
#
_entry.id   dbfc40bc416f5a3d3eb4fc14d9f55321
#
_cell.length_a   1.000
_cell.length_b   1.000
_cell.length_c   1.000
_cell.angle_alpha   90.00
_cell.angle_beta   90.00
_cell.angle_gamma   90.00
#
_symmetry.space_group_name_H-M   'P 1'
#
loop_
_entity.id
_entity.type
_entity.pdbx_description
1 polymer ?
#
loop_
_entity_poly.entity_id
_entity_poly.type
_entity_poly.pdbx_seq_one_letter_code
_entity_poly.pdbx_strand_id
1 'polypeptide(L)'
;MFGEKITAPNGEEVFIASHQYSMRQAIEEEYILDVLKNYTTYKTYYRLANNLGSGDLELPKGRAAAALARFASLHPTNLSQKAEIIVEHFRANTTHKINGKAKAMVVTRSRLHAVRYKQAIDDYIIEKKYSDVRTLVAFSGTVFDPDNPVTLMQEEP
;
A
#
# COMPACT_ATOMS: atom_id res chain seq x y z
N MET A 1 35.21 10.93 -6.22
CA MET A 1 34.51 10.01 -7.14
C MET A 1 35.36 8.74 -7.20
N PHE A 2 34.83 7.60 -6.82
CA PHE A 2 35.58 6.33 -6.78
C PHE A 2 35.39 5.63 -8.13
N GLY A 3 36.45 5.64 -8.97
CA GLY A 3 36.43 5.00 -10.27
C GLY A 3 37.77 5.17 -10.98
N GLU A 4 38.03 4.29 -11.96
CA GLU A 4 39.20 4.38 -12.84
C GLU A 4 38.89 5.21 -14.06
N LYS A 5 39.90 6.02 -14.49
CA LYS A 5 39.81 6.84 -15.67
C LYS A 5 40.30 6.00 -16.87
N ILE A 6 39.41 5.77 -17.81
CA ILE A 6 39.79 5.08 -19.04
C ILE A 6 39.55 5.99 -20.26
N THR A 7 40.35 5.79 -21.28
CA THR A 7 40.17 6.47 -22.58
C THR A 7 39.31 5.61 -23.49
N ALA A 8 38.13 6.10 -23.83
CA ALA A 8 37.25 5.42 -24.79
C ALA A 8 37.84 5.41 -26.20
N PRO A 9 37.41 4.53 -27.12
CA PRO A 9 37.94 4.44 -28.48
C PRO A 9 37.82 5.73 -29.29
N ASN A 10 36.94 6.64 -28.87
CA ASN A 10 36.76 7.97 -29.48
C ASN A 10 37.72 9.06 -28.92
N GLY A 11 38.62 8.67 -27.99
CA GLY A 11 39.59 9.58 -27.36
C GLY A 11 39.07 10.36 -26.16
N GLU A 12 37.83 10.14 -25.75
CA GLU A 12 37.26 10.78 -24.55
C GLU A 12 37.65 10.04 -23.27
N GLU A 13 37.96 10.79 -22.22
CA GLU A 13 38.20 10.24 -20.87
C GLU A 13 36.86 9.96 -20.17
N VAL A 14 36.59 8.70 -19.85
CA VAL A 14 35.41 8.25 -19.14
C VAL A 14 35.79 7.63 -17.81
N PHE A 15 35.05 7.97 -16.76
CA PHE A 15 35.21 7.32 -15.46
C PHE A 15 34.38 6.06 -15.40
N ILE A 16 35.01 4.93 -15.16
CA ILE A 16 34.32 3.67 -14.87
C ILE A 16 34.41 3.39 -13.38
N ALA A 17 33.26 3.06 -12.79
CA ALA A 17 33.22 2.67 -11.38
C ALA A 17 34.08 1.40 -11.17
N SER A 18 35.00 1.44 -10.22
CA SER A 18 35.86 0.30 -9.87
C SER A 18 35.08 -0.89 -9.30
N HIS A 19 33.93 -0.64 -8.71
CA HIS A 19 32.97 -1.62 -8.25
C HIS A 19 31.56 -1.09 -8.39
N GLN A 20 30.65 -1.87 -8.94
CA GLN A 20 29.24 -1.54 -9.08
C GLN A 20 28.40 -2.65 -8.44
N TYR A 21 27.78 -2.33 -7.32
CA TYR A 21 26.78 -3.18 -6.69
C TYR A 21 25.43 -2.87 -7.33
N SER A 22 24.97 -3.74 -8.20
CA SER A 22 23.74 -3.52 -8.95
C SER A 22 22.50 -3.89 -8.13
N MET A 23 21.37 -3.26 -8.45
CA MET A 23 20.07 -3.63 -7.85
C MET A 23 19.74 -5.11 -8.07
N ARG A 24 20.11 -5.65 -9.22
CA ARG A 24 19.93 -7.08 -9.53
C ARG A 24 20.70 -7.96 -8.57
N GLN A 25 21.95 -7.62 -8.30
CA GLN A 25 22.80 -8.35 -7.36
C GLN A 25 22.24 -8.25 -5.93
N ALA A 26 21.75 -7.07 -5.54
CA ALA A 26 21.13 -6.88 -4.23
C ALA A 26 19.84 -7.70 -4.06
N ILE A 27 19.10 -7.93 -5.14
CA ILE A 27 17.91 -8.81 -5.14
C ILE A 27 18.33 -10.29 -5.09
N GLU A 28 19.33 -10.70 -5.87
CA GLU A 28 19.86 -12.07 -5.88
C GLU A 28 20.47 -12.47 -4.53
N GLU A 29 21.06 -11.50 -3.82
CA GLU A 29 21.62 -11.68 -2.47
C GLU A 29 20.59 -11.46 -1.34
N GLU A 30 19.32 -11.24 -1.67
CA GLU A 30 18.20 -11.04 -0.74
C GLU A 30 18.33 -9.83 0.18
N TYR A 31 19.19 -8.86 -0.12
CA TYR A 31 19.27 -7.59 0.60
C TYR A 31 18.10 -6.66 0.35
N ILE A 32 17.49 -6.75 -0.83
CA ILE A 32 16.28 -6.00 -1.17
C ILE A 32 15.27 -6.92 -1.86
N LEU A 33 13.98 -6.64 -1.65
CA LEU A 33 12.92 -7.36 -2.33
C LEU A 33 12.90 -7.03 -3.83
N ASP A 34 12.58 -8.03 -4.67
CA ASP A 34 12.40 -7.82 -6.10
C ASP A 34 11.14 -6.97 -6.35
N VAL A 35 11.36 -5.68 -6.48
CA VAL A 35 10.28 -4.72 -6.78
C VAL A 35 9.57 -5.03 -8.09
N LEU A 36 10.23 -5.69 -9.05
CA LEU A 36 9.61 -6.01 -10.35
C LEU A 36 8.68 -7.21 -10.27
N LYS A 37 8.91 -8.16 -9.40
CA LYS A 37 7.99 -9.28 -9.16
C LYS A 37 6.69 -8.84 -8.51
N ASN A 38 6.75 -7.80 -7.68
CA ASN A 38 5.61 -7.29 -6.90
C ASN A 38 5.09 -5.95 -7.43
N TYR A 39 5.65 -5.45 -8.54
CA TYR A 39 5.26 -4.17 -9.12
C TYR A 39 4.28 -4.39 -10.26
N THR A 40 3.05 -3.94 -10.03
CA THR A 40 2.05 -3.79 -11.10
C THR A 40 1.69 -2.32 -11.20
N THR A 41 1.78 -1.75 -12.40
CA THR A 41 1.34 -0.37 -12.59
C THR A 41 -0.16 -0.29 -12.32
N TYR A 42 -0.63 0.77 -11.69
CA TYR A 42 -2.07 0.99 -11.47
C TYR A 42 -2.89 0.88 -12.76
N LYS A 43 -2.31 1.28 -13.89
CA LYS A 43 -2.94 1.17 -15.21
C LYS A 43 -3.13 -0.29 -15.64
N THR A 44 -2.11 -1.13 -15.47
CA THR A 44 -2.17 -2.57 -15.80
C THR A 44 -3.14 -3.28 -14.87
N TYR A 45 -3.08 -2.96 -13.58
CA TYR A 45 -3.96 -3.54 -12.59
C TYR A 45 -5.43 -3.17 -12.81
N TYR A 46 -5.70 -1.90 -13.11
CA TYR A 46 -7.05 -1.42 -13.48
C TYR A 46 -7.57 -2.12 -14.74
N ARG A 47 -6.73 -2.30 -15.76
CA ARG A 47 -7.09 -3.05 -16.97
C ARG A 47 -7.41 -4.51 -16.66
N LEU A 48 -6.61 -5.18 -15.84
CA LEU A 48 -6.85 -6.57 -15.43
C LEU A 48 -8.15 -6.73 -14.63
N ALA A 49 -8.43 -5.81 -13.72
CA ALA A 49 -9.63 -5.83 -12.90
C ALA A 49 -10.91 -5.50 -13.70
N ASN A 50 -10.79 -4.67 -14.75
CA ASN A 50 -11.92 -4.27 -15.60
C ASN A 50 -12.00 -5.04 -16.93
N ASN A 51 -11.24 -6.10 -17.11
CA ASN A 51 -11.26 -6.92 -18.34
C ASN A 51 -12.58 -7.66 -18.57
N LEU A 52 -13.62 -7.34 -17.83
CA LEU A 52 -15.00 -7.81 -18.02
C LEU A 52 -15.87 -6.86 -18.85
N GLY A 53 -15.32 -5.78 -19.39
CA GLY A 53 -16.07 -4.85 -20.24
C GLY A 53 -15.15 -4.19 -21.26
N SER A 54 -15.20 -4.64 -22.50
CA SER A 54 -14.57 -4.01 -23.65
C SER A 54 -15.25 -2.66 -23.95
N GLY A 55 -14.82 -1.62 -23.29
CA GLY A 55 -15.16 -0.25 -23.59
C GLY A 55 -13.97 0.64 -23.28
N ASP A 56 -13.32 1.12 -24.32
CA ASP A 56 -12.29 2.16 -24.20
C ASP A 56 -13.00 3.46 -23.79
N LEU A 57 -13.26 3.60 -22.50
CA LEU A 57 -13.86 4.80 -21.94
C LEU A 57 -12.79 5.89 -21.96
N GLU A 58 -12.83 6.74 -22.97
CA GLU A 58 -12.09 8.00 -23.01
C GLU A 58 -12.59 8.94 -21.91
N LEU A 59 -12.10 8.74 -20.70
CA LEU A 59 -12.31 9.66 -19.60
C LEU A 59 -11.29 10.80 -19.66
N PRO A 60 -11.68 12.05 -19.34
CA PRO A 60 -10.74 13.16 -19.19
C PRO A 60 -9.61 12.75 -18.22
N LYS A 61 -8.36 13.03 -18.61
CA LYS A 61 -7.15 12.55 -17.89
C LYS A 61 -7.19 12.71 -16.37
N GLY A 62 -7.74 13.82 -15.88
CA GLY A 62 -7.88 14.09 -14.44
C GLY A 62 -8.88 13.17 -13.74
N ARG A 63 -10.02 12.87 -14.36
CA ARG A 63 -11.04 11.96 -13.80
C ARG A 63 -10.58 10.52 -13.83
N ALA A 64 -9.89 10.11 -14.89
CA ALA A 64 -9.30 8.78 -14.99
C ALA A 64 -8.24 8.55 -13.91
N ALA A 65 -7.36 9.51 -13.68
CA ALA A 65 -6.35 9.44 -12.62
C ALA A 65 -6.98 9.35 -11.22
N ALA A 66 -8.03 10.13 -10.95
CA ALA A 66 -8.73 10.08 -9.67
C ALA A 66 -9.47 8.75 -9.45
N ALA A 67 -10.12 8.21 -10.49
CA ALA A 67 -10.79 6.91 -10.43
C ALA A 67 -9.78 5.77 -10.20
N LEU A 68 -8.65 5.79 -10.89
CA LEU A 68 -7.54 4.85 -10.71
C LEU A 68 -6.96 4.91 -9.29
N ALA A 69 -6.70 6.10 -8.79
CA ALA A 69 -6.17 6.30 -7.44
C ALA A 69 -7.16 5.80 -6.37
N ARG A 70 -8.47 6.06 -6.57
CA ARG A 70 -9.52 5.57 -5.68
C ARG A 70 -9.59 4.04 -5.71
N PHE A 71 -9.62 3.45 -6.90
CA PHE A 71 -9.65 2.00 -7.07
C PHE A 71 -8.45 1.33 -6.40
N ALA A 72 -7.23 1.81 -6.69
CA ALA A 72 -6.01 1.27 -6.10
C ALA A 72 -5.98 1.42 -4.57
N SER A 73 -6.47 2.55 -4.05
CA SER A 73 -6.47 2.81 -2.60
C SER A 73 -7.46 1.95 -1.82
N LEU A 74 -8.55 1.51 -2.46
CA LEU A 74 -9.57 0.64 -1.87
C LEU A 74 -9.37 -0.84 -2.20
N HIS A 75 -8.32 -1.18 -2.95
CA HIS A 75 -8.08 -2.55 -3.33
C HIS A 75 -7.72 -3.42 -2.12
N PRO A 76 -8.31 -4.63 -1.98
CA PRO A 76 -8.09 -5.51 -0.83
C PRO A 76 -6.61 -5.75 -0.51
N THR A 77 -5.79 -6.07 -1.52
CA THR A 77 -4.35 -6.29 -1.34
C THR A 77 -3.63 -5.07 -0.75
N ASN A 78 -3.96 -3.86 -1.22
CA ASN A 78 -3.37 -2.63 -0.69
C ASN A 78 -3.82 -2.36 0.75
N LEU A 79 -5.09 -2.65 1.06
CA LEU A 79 -5.62 -2.51 2.42
C LEU A 79 -4.98 -3.52 3.37
N SER A 80 -4.87 -4.79 2.98
CA SER A 80 -4.24 -5.84 3.79
C SER A 80 -2.79 -5.55 4.10
N GLN A 81 -1.98 -5.17 3.10
CA GLN A 81 -0.59 -4.81 3.32
C GLN A 81 -0.42 -3.62 4.26
N LYS A 82 -1.26 -2.61 4.13
CA LYS A 82 -1.24 -1.45 5.02
C LYS A 82 -1.74 -1.79 6.42
N ALA A 83 -2.77 -2.64 6.54
CA ALA A 83 -3.26 -3.13 7.82
C ALA A 83 -2.16 -3.85 8.59
N GLU A 84 -1.42 -4.75 7.93
CA GLU A 84 -0.26 -5.42 8.50
C GLU A 84 0.77 -4.42 9.03
N ILE A 85 1.21 -3.47 8.20
CA ILE A 85 2.20 -2.46 8.60
C ILE A 85 1.69 -1.64 9.80
N ILE A 86 0.44 -1.22 9.79
CA ILE A 86 -0.17 -0.42 10.86
C ILE A 86 -0.19 -1.20 12.18
N VAL A 87 -0.65 -2.45 12.15
CA VAL A 87 -0.77 -3.27 13.36
C VAL A 87 0.60 -3.63 13.91
N GLU A 88 1.53 -4.09 13.08
CA GLU A 88 2.87 -4.44 13.53
C GLU A 88 3.64 -3.24 14.06
N HIS A 89 3.55 -2.09 13.37
CA HIS A 89 4.15 -0.86 13.86
C HIS A 89 3.57 -0.42 15.21
N PHE A 90 2.26 -0.48 15.37
CA PHE A 90 1.58 -0.16 16.63
C PHE A 90 2.05 -1.07 17.76
N ARG A 91 2.10 -2.37 17.52
CA ARG A 91 2.51 -3.36 18.52
C ARG A 91 3.98 -3.20 18.91
N ALA A 92 4.86 -3.03 17.93
CA ALA A 92 6.29 -2.90 18.19
C ALA A 92 6.68 -1.57 18.86
N ASN A 93 6.03 -0.46 18.48
CA ASN A 93 6.51 0.86 18.84
C ASN A 93 5.60 1.65 19.77
N THR A 94 4.34 1.26 19.96
CA THR A 94 3.35 2.11 20.59
C THR A 94 2.66 1.47 21.80
N THR A 95 2.31 0.20 21.74
CA THR A 95 1.50 -0.48 22.80
C THR A 95 2.06 -0.33 24.20
N HIS A 96 3.39 -0.37 24.35
CA HIS A 96 4.07 -0.29 25.64
C HIS A 96 4.10 1.14 26.23
N LYS A 97 3.80 2.16 25.40
CA LYS A 97 3.79 3.56 25.86
C LYS A 97 2.59 3.83 26.76
N ILE A 98 2.71 4.88 27.59
CA ILE A 98 1.66 5.30 28.54
C ILE A 98 1.21 4.15 29.43
N ASN A 99 2.17 3.39 29.97
CA ASN A 99 1.89 2.21 30.80
C ASN A 99 0.95 1.18 30.13
N GLY A 100 1.14 0.94 28.84
CA GLY A 100 0.32 0.01 28.07
C GLY A 100 -1.07 0.53 27.67
N LYS A 101 -1.33 1.83 27.82
CA LYS A 101 -2.62 2.47 27.49
C LYS A 101 -2.57 3.34 26.25
N ALA A 102 -1.45 3.26 25.49
CA ALA A 102 -1.30 4.05 24.28
C ALA A 102 -2.33 3.67 23.22
N LYS A 103 -2.79 4.66 22.48
CA LYS A 103 -3.73 4.52 21.36
C LYS A 103 -3.11 5.08 20.10
N ALA A 104 -3.52 4.56 18.96
CA ALA A 104 -3.19 5.11 17.65
C ALA A 104 -4.47 5.47 16.89
N MET A 105 -4.39 6.45 16.04
CA MET A 105 -5.49 6.88 15.18
C MET A 105 -5.05 6.82 13.72
N VAL A 106 -5.84 6.12 12.91
CA VAL A 106 -5.66 6.06 11.46
C VAL A 106 -6.66 7.02 10.82
N VAL A 107 -6.15 8.11 10.25
CA VAL A 107 -6.98 9.07 9.54
C VAL A 107 -7.06 8.67 8.08
N THR A 108 -8.28 8.57 7.55
CA THR A 108 -8.54 8.10 6.21
C THR A 108 -9.13 9.18 5.31
N ARG A 109 -9.02 8.98 4.00
CA ARG A 109 -9.50 9.95 2.98
C ARG A 109 -11.03 10.06 2.93
N SER A 110 -11.76 9.00 3.27
CA SER A 110 -13.21 8.97 3.25
C SER A 110 -13.75 7.96 4.25
N ARG A 111 -15.04 8.06 4.56
CA ARG A 111 -15.78 7.13 5.42
C ARG A 111 -15.67 5.68 4.94
N LEU A 112 -15.80 5.45 3.63
CA LEU A 112 -15.65 4.12 3.04
C LEU A 112 -14.23 3.54 3.28
N HIS A 113 -13.19 4.37 3.17
CA HIS A 113 -11.84 3.94 3.53
C HIS A 113 -11.75 3.57 5.01
N ALA A 114 -12.39 4.33 5.91
CA ALA A 114 -12.37 4.02 7.34
C ALA A 114 -12.98 2.64 7.63
N VAL A 115 -14.12 2.34 7.03
CA VAL A 115 -14.79 1.05 7.17
C VAL A 115 -13.93 -0.09 6.64
N ARG A 116 -13.41 0.04 5.41
CA ARG A 116 -12.57 -1.00 4.81
C ARG A 116 -11.24 -1.20 5.53
N TYR A 117 -10.63 -0.13 6.03
CA TYR A 117 -9.43 -0.26 6.87
C TYR A 117 -9.72 -0.97 8.19
N LYS A 118 -10.86 -0.65 8.83
CA LYS A 118 -11.26 -1.37 10.03
C LYS A 118 -11.40 -2.86 9.76
N GLN A 119 -12.11 -3.24 8.70
CA GLN A 119 -12.28 -4.65 8.32
C GLN A 119 -10.93 -5.32 8.08
N ALA A 120 -10.06 -4.71 7.25
CA ALA A 120 -8.75 -5.28 6.94
C ALA A 120 -7.85 -5.42 8.18
N ILE A 121 -7.93 -4.49 9.12
CA ILE A 121 -7.19 -4.55 10.39
C ILE A 121 -7.77 -5.65 11.29
N ASP A 122 -9.09 -5.76 11.39
CA ASP A 122 -9.73 -6.81 12.19
C ASP A 122 -9.42 -8.21 11.64
N ASP A 123 -9.48 -8.39 10.32
CA ASP A 123 -9.13 -9.64 9.65
C ASP A 123 -7.68 -10.04 9.95
N TYR A 124 -6.76 -9.07 9.89
CA TYR A 124 -5.35 -9.31 10.22
C TYR A 124 -5.15 -9.67 11.70
N ILE A 125 -5.82 -8.98 12.62
CA ILE A 125 -5.77 -9.26 14.06
C ILE A 125 -6.29 -10.68 14.34
N ILE A 126 -7.37 -11.08 13.68
CA ILE A 126 -7.95 -12.43 13.81
C ILE A 126 -7.00 -13.48 13.24
N GLU A 127 -6.47 -13.27 12.04
CA GLU A 127 -5.51 -14.17 11.39
C GLU A 127 -4.29 -14.43 12.27
N LYS A 128 -3.72 -13.37 12.84
CA LYS A 128 -2.55 -13.45 13.73
C LYS A 128 -2.90 -13.85 15.16
N LYS A 129 -4.19 -13.98 15.50
CA LYS A 129 -4.68 -14.32 16.83
C LYS A 129 -4.20 -13.34 17.92
N TYR A 130 -4.14 -12.05 17.58
CA TYR A 130 -3.78 -11.02 18.53
C TYR A 130 -4.96 -10.69 19.43
N SER A 131 -4.74 -10.76 20.75
CA SER A 131 -5.75 -10.45 21.77
C SER A 131 -5.52 -9.10 22.47
N ASP A 132 -4.37 -8.49 22.21
CA ASP A 132 -3.88 -7.27 22.83
C ASP A 132 -4.28 -5.99 22.08
N VAL A 133 -4.82 -6.11 20.87
CA VAL A 133 -5.22 -4.99 20.02
C VAL A 133 -6.70 -5.07 19.69
N ARG A 134 -7.37 -3.93 19.77
CA ARG A 134 -8.78 -3.77 19.37
C ARG A 134 -8.93 -2.52 18.51
N THR A 135 -9.84 -2.56 17.56
CA THR A 135 -10.12 -1.46 16.66
C THR A 135 -11.49 -0.87 16.92
N LEU A 136 -11.58 0.44 16.79
CA LEU A 136 -12.82 1.19 16.74
C LEU A 136 -12.82 2.01 15.44
N VAL A 137 -13.99 2.23 14.87
CA VAL A 137 -14.15 3.15 13.75
C VAL A 137 -15.12 4.25 14.15
N ALA A 138 -14.79 5.48 13.77
CA ALA A 138 -15.66 6.63 14.00
C ALA A 138 -15.81 7.40 12.68
N PHE A 139 -17.03 7.69 12.29
CA PHE A 139 -17.39 8.55 11.17
C PHE A 139 -18.81 9.07 11.37
N SER A 140 -19.17 10.18 10.71
CA SER A 140 -20.51 10.74 10.79
C SER A 140 -21.45 10.17 9.74
N GLY A 141 -22.68 9.85 10.12
CA GLY A 141 -23.74 9.37 9.23
C GLY A 141 -23.59 7.91 8.83
N THR A 142 -24.19 7.52 7.72
CA THR A 142 -24.23 6.12 7.22
C THR A 142 -23.28 5.94 6.05
N VAL A 143 -22.65 4.76 5.98
CA VAL A 143 -21.80 4.36 4.87
C VAL A 143 -22.36 3.11 4.21
N PHE A 144 -22.49 3.17 2.90
CA PHE A 144 -22.82 2.03 2.06
C PHE A 144 -21.56 1.59 1.31
N ASP A 145 -21.20 0.33 1.44
CA ASP A 145 -20.12 -0.27 0.67
C ASP A 145 -20.70 -1.05 -0.52
N PRO A 146 -20.48 -0.59 -1.76
CA PRO A 146 -21.04 -1.26 -2.94
C PRO A 146 -20.48 -2.67 -3.16
N ASP A 147 -19.26 -2.95 -2.68
CA ASP A 147 -18.62 -4.25 -2.83
C ASP A 147 -19.00 -5.21 -1.68
N ASN A 148 -19.55 -4.67 -0.59
CA ASN A 148 -20.05 -5.43 0.54
C ASN A 148 -21.35 -4.84 1.09
N PRO A 149 -22.50 -5.08 0.43
CA PRO A 149 -23.78 -4.45 0.75
C PRO A 149 -24.33 -4.81 2.14
N VAL A 150 -23.80 -5.81 2.80
CA VAL A 150 -24.20 -6.21 4.17
C VAL A 150 -23.59 -5.27 5.23
N THR A 151 -22.57 -4.50 4.86
CA THR A 151 -21.89 -3.60 5.77
C THR A 151 -22.58 -2.22 5.80
N LEU A 152 -23.76 -2.16 6.41
CA LEU A 152 -24.34 -0.90 6.87
C LEU A 152 -23.76 -0.60 8.24
N MET A 153 -22.74 0.25 8.31
CA MET A 153 -22.30 0.80 9.59
C MET A 153 -22.95 2.15 9.80
N GLN A 154 -23.64 2.25 10.92
CA GLN A 154 -24.17 3.51 11.45
C GLN A 154 -23.19 4.04 12.49
N GLU A 155 -23.20 5.35 12.68
CA GLU A 155 -22.53 5.98 13.82
C GLU A 155 -23.09 5.38 15.09
N GLU A 156 -22.23 4.81 15.95
CA GLU A 156 -22.65 4.47 17.30
C GLU A 156 -22.78 5.77 18.10
N PRO A 157 -23.87 5.97 18.85
CA PRO A 157 -24.10 7.19 19.62
C PRO A 157 -23.10 7.40 20.76
#